data_b96ad002b7aad1e86acf1abee059a261
#
_entry.id   b96ad002b7aad1e86acf1abee059a261
#
_cell.length_a   1.000
_cell.length_b   1.000
_cell.length_c   1.000
_cell.angle_alpha   90.00
_cell.angle_beta   90.00
_cell.angle_gamma   90.00
#
_symmetry.space_group_name_H-M   'P 1'
#
loop_
_entity.id
_entity.type
_entity.pdbx_description
1 polymer ?
#
loop_
_entity_poly.entity_id
_entity_poly.type
_entity_poly.pdbx_seq_one_letter_code
_entity_poly.pdbx_strand_id
1 'polypeptide(L)'
;DGKPTKRSYSVGTVGNAEGAPVDAIEIAVSYVDGGAATELLGGLAVGGTVEASGPYGRFCLFDADKNARYLLVATGTGVTPYRAMLPLIPKLHAGRGCTFELIYGARTEAELLYGDEFAEFARTTPGFRFHPCFSRQPRAVPREGDIHGRVQVALAALKPDPANDIAYLCGNPDMVDETFNLLKEIGLPVPQVRREKYISSR
;
A
#
# COMPACT_ATOMS: atom_id res chain seq x y z
N ASP A 1 -3.31 -1.25 -33.63
CA ASP A 1 -4.78 -1.20 -33.73
C ASP A 1 -5.40 0.15 -33.35
N GLY A 2 -4.62 1.18 -32.94
CA GLY A 2 -5.08 2.57 -32.77
C GLY A 2 -6.16 2.81 -31.70
N LYS A 3 -6.53 1.83 -30.89
CA LYS A 3 -7.52 2.02 -29.82
C LYS A 3 -6.85 2.63 -28.58
N PRO A 4 -7.44 3.69 -27.99
CA PRO A 4 -6.92 4.28 -26.77
C PRO A 4 -6.97 3.24 -25.64
N THR A 5 -5.86 3.04 -24.99
CA THR A 5 -5.74 2.13 -23.84
C THR A 5 -5.65 2.95 -22.56
N LYS A 6 -6.51 2.66 -21.58
CA LYS A 6 -6.47 3.30 -20.26
C LYS A 6 -5.84 2.36 -19.24
N ARG A 7 -5.03 2.91 -18.35
CA ARG A 7 -4.47 2.22 -17.18
C ARG A 7 -4.68 3.10 -15.96
N SER A 8 -5.03 2.46 -14.84
CA SER A 8 -5.21 3.16 -13.56
C SER A 8 -3.99 2.95 -12.69
N TYR A 9 -3.56 4.00 -12.02
CA TYR A 9 -2.45 4.00 -11.08
C TYR A 9 -2.88 4.68 -9.80
N SER A 10 -2.49 4.14 -8.66
CA SER A 10 -2.68 4.81 -7.39
C SER A 10 -1.66 5.94 -7.24
N VAL A 11 -2.13 7.06 -6.74
CA VAL A 11 -1.29 8.21 -6.43
C VAL A 11 -0.45 7.89 -5.20
N GLY A 12 0.87 8.06 -5.31
CA GLY A 12 1.84 7.87 -4.22
C GLY A 12 2.39 9.17 -3.67
N THR A 13 1.94 10.31 -4.18
CA THR A 13 2.39 11.63 -3.73
C THR A 13 2.07 11.83 -2.26
N VAL A 14 3.08 12.17 -1.49
CA VAL A 14 2.91 12.58 -0.09
C VAL A 14 2.49 14.06 -0.10
N GLY A 15 1.20 14.28 0.13
CA GLY A 15 0.66 15.63 0.30
C GLY A 15 0.86 16.14 1.72
N ASN A 16 0.02 17.09 2.14
CA ASN A 16 -0.06 17.50 3.54
C ASN A 16 -1.36 16.98 4.19
N ALA A 17 -1.39 16.98 5.51
CA ALA A 17 -2.55 16.52 6.30
C ALA A 17 -3.79 17.44 6.15
N GLU A 18 -3.64 18.60 5.56
CA GLU A 18 -4.69 19.61 5.38
C GLU A 18 -5.38 19.47 4.02
N GLY A 19 -4.85 18.60 3.14
CA GLY A 19 -5.41 18.35 1.82
C GLY A 19 -5.20 19.50 0.83
N ALA A 20 -4.15 20.28 0.99
CA ALA A 20 -3.80 21.31 0.03
C ALA A 20 -3.48 20.70 -1.35
N PRO A 21 -3.78 21.41 -2.44
CA PRO A 21 -3.40 21.00 -3.79
C PRO A 21 -1.91 20.71 -3.90
N VAL A 22 -1.55 19.75 -4.73
CA VAL A 22 -0.16 19.42 -5.08
C VAL A 22 0.08 19.74 -6.54
N ASP A 23 1.28 20.25 -6.85
CA ASP A 23 1.67 20.62 -8.22
C ASP A 23 2.20 19.43 -9.01
N ALA A 24 2.50 18.32 -8.35
CA ALA A 24 3.04 17.11 -8.96
C ALA A 24 2.38 15.86 -8.39
N ILE A 25 2.22 14.86 -9.25
CA ILE A 25 1.72 13.54 -8.90
C ILE A 25 2.84 12.52 -9.12
N GLU A 26 3.07 11.67 -8.13
CA GLU A 26 3.95 10.51 -8.23
C GLU A 26 3.11 9.24 -8.33
N ILE A 27 3.50 8.35 -9.23
CA ILE A 27 2.93 7.01 -9.38
C ILE A 27 4.06 5.97 -9.39
N ALA A 28 3.80 4.78 -8.87
CA ALA A 28 4.71 3.65 -9.00
C ALA A 28 4.21 2.70 -10.10
N VAL A 29 5.10 2.40 -11.04
CA VAL A 29 4.79 1.56 -12.20
C VAL A 29 5.62 0.29 -12.16
N SER A 30 4.96 -0.87 -12.13
CA SER A 30 5.63 -2.16 -12.36
C SER A 30 5.77 -2.38 -13.86
N TYR A 31 6.99 -2.63 -14.32
CA TYR A 31 7.24 -2.94 -15.72
C TYR A 31 6.73 -4.35 -16.08
N VAL A 32 5.98 -4.42 -17.17
CA VAL A 32 5.46 -5.66 -17.76
C VAL A 32 5.98 -5.75 -19.18
N ASP A 33 6.69 -6.82 -19.51
CA ASP A 33 7.23 -7.03 -20.87
C ASP A 33 6.11 -7.03 -21.91
N GLY A 34 6.26 -6.21 -22.95
CA GLY A 34 5.24 -6.01 -23.99
C GLY A 34 3.99 -5.26 -23.53
N GLY A 35 4.02 -4.65 -22.35
CA GLY A 35 2.91 -3.85 -21.84
C GLY A 35 2.90 -2.43 -22.42
N ALA A 36 1.81 -2.01 -23.05
CA ALA A 36 1.68 -0.68 -23.67
C ALA A 36 2.01 0.49 -22.73
N ALA A 37 1.61 0.39 -21.44
CA ALA A 37 1.95 1.41 -20.45
C ALA A 37 3.44 1.39 -20.08
N THR A 38 4.06 0.21 -20.01
CA THR A 38 5.50 0.06 -19.80
C THR A 38 6.31 0.71 -20.92
N GLU A 39 5.93 0.43 -22.18
CA GLU A 39 6.59 1.00 -23.34
C GLU A 39 6.43 2.54 -23.40
N LEU A 40 5.20 3.03 -23.16
CA LEU A 40 4.93 4.46 -23.16
C LEU A 40 5.70 5.20 -22.06
N LEU A 41 5.53 4.76 -20.81
CA LEU A 41 6.11 5.46 -19.65
C LEU A 41 7.63 5.25 -19.54
N GLY A 42 8.13 4.06 -19.92
CA GLY A 42 9.56 3.77 -19.95
C GLY A 42 10.31 4.51 -21.05
N GLY A 43 9.64 4.83 -22.15
CA GLY A 43 10.19 5.63 -23.26
C GLY A 43 9.99 7.15 -23.13
N LEU A 44 9.26 7.59 -22.11
CA LEU A 44 8.95 9.01 -21.94
C LEU A 44 10.16 9.76 -21.40
N ALA A 45 10.65 10.72 -22.18
CA ALA A 45 11.73 11.58 -21.72
C ALA A 45 11.23 12.61 -20.70
N VAL A 46 12.16 13.15 -19.90
CA VAL A 46 11.85 14.28 -18.99
C VAL A 46 11.32 15.47 -19.81
N GLY A 47 10.18 16.01 -19.41
CA GLY A 47 9.43 17.04 -20.13
C GLY A 47 8.43 16.50 -21.16
N GLY A 48 8.39 15.17 -21.37
CA GLY A 48 7.34 14.53 -22.15
C GLY A 48 5.98 14.61 -21.43
N THR A 49 4.90 14.49 -22.20
CA THR A 49 3.53 14.65 -21.67
C THR A 49 2.69 13.40 -21.88
N VAL A 50 1.80 13.14 -20.96
CA VAL A 50 0.74 12.13 -21.04
C VAL A 50 -0.59 12.75 -20.62
N GLU A 51 -1.68 12.25 -21.18
CA GLU A 51 -3.02 12.62 -20.72
C GLU A 51 -3.42 11.77 -19.54
N ALA A 52 -3.91 12.40 -18.47
CA ALA A 52 -4.43 11.72 -17.29
C ALA A 52 -5.76 12.32 -16.89
N SER A 53 -6.60 11.51 -16.25
CA SER A 53 -7.86 11.93 -15.65
C SER A 53 -7.96 11.37 -14.24
N GLY A 54 -8.47 12.17 -13.30
CA GLY A 54 -8.60 11.81 -11.89
C GLY A 54 -8.72 13.04 -10.98
N PRO A 55 -8.57 12.85 -9.65
CA PRO A 55 -8.45 11.56 -9.00
C PRO A 55 -9.76 10.79 -8.95
N TYR A 56 -9.69 9.46 -9.01
CA TYR A 56 -10.82 8.56 -8.86
C TYR A 56 -10.53 7.52 -7.78
N GLY A 57 -11.57 6.77 -7.38
CA GLY A 57 -11.43 5.66 -6.43
C GLY A 57 -11.86 6.01 -5.01
N ARG A 58 -11.88 4.95 -4.17
CA ARG A 58 -12.31 5.03 -2.77
C ARG A 58 -11.37 4.29 -1.82
N PHE A 59 -10.17 3.97 -2.28
CA PHE A 59 -9.18 3.31 -1.44
C PHE A 59 -8.39 4.36 -0.66
N CYS A 60 -9.04 4.91 0.35
CA CYS A 60 -8.50 5.96 1.23
C CYS A 60 -8.98 5.77 2.67
N LEU A 61 -8.33 6.43 3.61
CA LEU A 61 -8.78 6.49 5.01
C LEU A 61 -10.03 7.36 5.10
N PHE A 62 -11.03 6.92 5.84
CA PHE A 62 -12.29 7.66 6.01
C PHE A 62 -12.46 8.10 7.47
N ASP A 63 -12.91 9.32 7.67
CA ASP A 63 -13.22 9.86 8.99
C ASP A 63 -14.36 9.09 9.69
N ALA A 64 -15.23 8.46 8.89
CA ALA A 64 -16.33 7.65 9.39
C ALA A 64 -15.87 6.33 10.05
N ASP A 65 -14.67 5.85 9.76
CA ASP A 65 -14.12 4.64 10.37
C ASP A 65 -13.83 4.88 11.85
N LYS A 66 -14.32 3.98 12.70
CA LYS A 66 -14.16 4.09 14.17
C LYS A 66 -13.26 2.99 14.74
N ASN A 67 -12.59 2.25 13.88
CA ASN A 67 -11.71 1.16 14.29
C ASN A 67 -10.49 1.68 15.05
N ALA A 68 -10.07 0.91 16.04
CA ALA A 68 -8.93 1.26 16.89
C ALA A 68 -7.58 0.95 16.21
N ARG A 69 -7.56 -0.04 15.29
CA ARG A 69 -6.34 -0.43 14.58
C ARG A 69 -6.60 -0.64 13.08
N TYR A 70 -5.69 -0.14 12.27
CA TYR A 70 -5.68 -0.26 10.82
C TYR A 70 -4.57 -1.22 10.38
N LEU A 71 -4.94 -2.31 9.71
CA LEU A 71 -4.04 -3.30 9.14
C LEU A 71 -3.86 -2.99 7.64
N LEU A 72 -2.74 -2.38 7.29
CA LEU A 72 -2.42 -1.97 5.92
C LEU A 72 -1.53 -3.04 5.30
N VAL A 73 -2.05 -3.86 4.39
CA VAL A 73 -1.32 -5.00 3.81
C VAL A 73 -1.04 -4.75 2.34
N ALA A 74 0.23 -4.78 1.95
CA ALA A 74 0.66 -4.51 0.58
C ALA A 74 1.65 -5.54 0.03
N THR A 75 1.70 -5.63 -1.31
CA THR A 75 2.82 -6.23 -2.05
C THR A 75 3.15 -5.39 -3.29
N GLY A 76 4.44 -5.29 -3.62
CA GLY A 76 4.92 -4.56 -4.79
C GLY A 76 4.43 -3.10 -4.80
N THR A 77 3.99 -2.62 -5.96
CA THR A 77 3.46 -1.26 -6.11
C THR A 77 2.14 -1.00 -5.37
N GLY A 78 1.51 -2.03 -4.82
CA GLY A 78 0.31 -1.89 -3.96
C GLY A 78 0.56 -1.11 -2.67
N VAL A 79 1.81 -0.82 -2.32
CA VAL A 79 2.17 0.05 -1.19
C VAL A 79 1.91 1.53 -1.49
N THR A 80 1.81 1.91 -2.76
CA THR A 80 1.70 3.31 -3.23
C THR A 80 0.57 4.10 -2.55
N PRO A 81 -0.68 3.62 -2.45
CA PRO A 81 -1.74 4.37 -1.79
C PRO A 81 -1.47 4.58 -0.29
N TYR A 82 -0.78 3.67 0.38
CA TYR A 82 -0.45 3.84 1.81
C TYR A 82 0.58 4.95 2.02
N ARG A 83 1.50 5.15 1.07
CA ARG A 83 2.43 6.28 1.11
C ARG A 83 1.67 7.62 1.07
N ALA A 84 0.69 7.74 0.19
CA ALA A 84 -0.17 8.93 0.13
C ALA A 84 -1.01 9.16 1.40
N MET A 85 -1.28 8.10 2.18
CA MET A 85 -2.02 8.19 3.45
C MET A 85 -1.16 8.65 4.63
N LEU A 86 0.18 8.59 4.55
CA LEU A 86 1.07 8.89 5.67
C LEU A 86 0.78 10.22 6.37
N PRO A 87 0.54 11.35 5.67
CA PRO A 87 0.29 12.63 6.33
C PRO A 87 -0.95 12.65 7.22
N LEU A 88 -1.92 11.76 6.98
CA LEU A 88 -3.16 11.70 7.77
C LEU A 88 -2.98 10.92 9.08
N ILE A 89 -2.01 10.02 9.15
CA ILE A 89 -1.82 9.09 10.27
C ILE A 89 -1.57 9.81 11.61
N PRO A 90 -0.66 10.80 11.71
CA PRO A 90 -0.44 11.52 12.96
C PRO A 90 -1.70 12.21 13.47
N LYS A 91 -2.49 12.82 12.57
CA LYS A 91 -3.75 13.50 12.89
C LYS A 91 -4.79 12.51 13.43
N LEU A 92 -4.95 11.37 12.77
CA LEU A 92 -5.89 10.33 13.17
C LEU A 92 -5.47 9.69 14.49
N HIS A 93 -4.18 9.44 14.70
CA HIS A 93 -3.66 8.93 15.96
C HIS A 93 -3.90 9.93 17.11
N ALA A 94 -3.52 11.18 16.95
CA ALA A 94 -3.71 12.23 17.96
C ALA A 94 -5.20 12.45 18.30
N GLY A 95 -6.08 12.42 17.32
CA GLY A 95 -7.50 12.70 17.52
C GLY A 95 -8.32 11.50 18.04
N ARG A 96 -7.90 10.26 17.76
CA ARG A 96 -8.69 9.05 18.06
C ARG A 96 -7.92 7.94 18.78
N GLY A 97 -6.60 8.07 18.97
CA GLY A 97 -5.76 7.02 19.56
C GLY A 97 -5.61 5.78 18.69
N CYS A 98 -6.09 5.80 17.43
CA CYS A 98 -6.00 4.62 16.57
C CYS A 98 -4.56 4.36 16.12
N THR A 99 -4.25 3.09 15.82
CA THR A 99 -2.92 2.65 15.42
C THR A 99 -2.93 2.08 14.00
N PHE A 100 -1.76 2.06 13.36
CA PHE A 100 -1.58 1.62 11.98
C PHE A 100 -0.43 0.63 11.91
N GLU A 101 -0.66 -0.53 11.32
CA GLU A 101 0.31 -1.59 11.09
C GLU A 101 0.49 -1.76 9.58
N LEU A 102 1.59 -1.28 9.01
CA LEU A 102 1.91 -1.50 7.60
C LEU A 102 2.70 -2.80 7.44
N ILE A 103 2.06 -3.79 6.84
CA ILE A 103 2.62 -5.11 6.54
C ILE A 103 2.91 -5.16 5.05
N TYR A 104 4.20 -5.07 4.68
CA TYR A 104 4.58 -4.90 3.29
C TYR A 104 5.48 -6.04 2.80
N GLY A 105 4.96 -6.82 1.86
CA GLY A 105 5.64 -7.96 1.25
C GLY A 105 6.44 -7.60 0.01
N ALA A 106 7.71 -7.98 0.02
CA ALA A 106 8.61 -7.98 -1.12
C ALA A 106 9.27 -9.36 -1.26
N ARG A 107 9.86 -9.68 -2.41
CA ARG A 107 10.67 -10.90 -2.56
C ARG A 107 12.04 -10.71 -1.95
N THR A 108 12.63 -9.55 -2.17
CA THR A 108 13.96 -9.13 -1.70
C THR A 108 13.94 -7.69 -1.23
N GLU A 109 15.00 -7.24 -0.59
CA GLU A 109 15.16 -5.84 -0.17
C GLU A 109 15.11 -4.86 -1.35
N ALA A 110 15.71 -5.21 -2.49
CA ALA A 110 15.73 -4.37 -3.68
C ALA A 110 14.33 -4.07 -4.26
N GLU A 111 13.34 -4.91 -3.94
CA GLU A 111 11.95 -4.74 -4.39
C GLU A 111 11.08 -4.00 -3.36
N LEU A 112 11.64 -3.59 -2.22
CA LEU A 112 10.91 -2.91 -1.16
C LEU A 112 10.82 -1.40 -1.46
N LEU A 113 9.82 -1.01 -2.26
CA LEU A 113 9.56 0.39 -2.63
C LEU A 113 9.35 1.24 -1.38
N TYR A 114 10.02 2.41 -1.31
CA TYR A 114 9.89 3.37 -0.20
C TYR A 114 10.22 2.78 1.18
N GLY A 115 10.95 1.66 1.24
CA GLY A 115 11.21 0.94 2.50
C GLY A 115 11.87 1.79 3.58
N ASP A 116 12.86 2.60 3.22
CA ASP A 116 13.54 3.50 4.16
C ASP A 116 12.64 4.66 4.62
N GLU A 117 11.76 5.17 3.74
CA GLU A 117 10.76 6.20 4.08
C GLU A 117 9.76 5.68 5.12
N PHE A 118 9.24 4.46 4.92
CA PHE A 118 8.33 3.84 5.88
C PHE A 118 9.00 3.49 7.22
N ALA A 119 10.26 3.05 7.18
CA ALA A 119 11.03 2.77 8.38
C ALA A 119 11.28 4.04 9.20
N GLU A 120 11.66 5.14 8.54
CA GLU A 120 11.85 6.42 9.19
C GLU A 120 10.53 6.99 9.72
N PHE A 121 9.44 6.85 8.96
CA PHE A 121 8.12 7.27 9.42
C PHE A 121 7.67 6.48 10.66
N ALA A 122 7.92 5.17 10.69
CA ALA A 122 7.61 4.34 11.85
C ALA A 122 8.43 4.73 13.10
N ARG A 123 9.69 5.13 12.91
CA ARG A 123 10.58 5.57 14.00
C ARG A 123 10.15 6.90 14.62
N THR A 124 9.56 7.79 13.81
CA THR A 124 9.26 9.19 14.20
C THR A 124 7.78 9.44 14.50
N THR A 125 6.89 8.51 14.14
CA THR A 125 5.44 8.71 14.23
C THR A 125 4.79 7.73 15.23
N PRO A 126 4.35 8.21 16.39
CA PRO A 126 3.59 7.39 17.33
C PRO A 126 2.34 6.79 16.68
N GLY A 127 2.04 5.53 17.02
CA GLY A 127 0.87 4.83 16.52
C GLY A 127 1.04 4.22 15.13
N PHE A 128 2.19 4.37 14.47
CA PHE A 128 2.52 3.69 13.21
C PHE A 128 3.64 2.67 13.42
N ARG A 129 3.46 1.47 12.85
CA ARG A 129 4.48 0.40 12.82
C ARG A 129 4.64 -0.12 11.41
N PHE A 130 5.87 -0.49 11.07
CA PHE A 130 6.24 -1.02 9.77
C PHE A 130 6.80 -2.45 9.89
N HIS A 131 6.22 -3.37 9.11
CA HIS A 131 6.56 -4.79 9.09
C HIS A 131 6.95 -5.21 7.67
N PRO A 132 8.20 -5.01 7.26
CA PRO A 132 8.69 -5.50 5.97
C PRO A 132 8.81 -7.01 5.99
N CYS A 133 8.21 -7.66 4.99
CA CYS A 133 8.16 -9.12 4.84
C CYS A 133 8.93 -9.55 3.61
N PHE A 134 9.95 -10.41 3.76
CA PHE A 134 10.78 -10.90 2.68
C PHE A 134 10.47 -12.37 2.39
N SER A 135 9.85 -12.65 1.23
CA SER A 135 9.36 -13.99 0.92
C SER A 135 10.39 -14.91 0.28
N ARG A 136 11.50 -14.37 -0.25
CA ARG A 136 12.57 -15.17 -0.88
C ARG A 136 13.91 -14.97 -0.21
N GLN A 137 14.41 -13.74 -0.18
CA GLN A 137 15.71 -13.42 0.36
C GLN A 137 15.59 -12.32 1.42
N PRO A 138 15.88 -12.63 2.70
CA PRO A 138 15.94 -11.65 3.75
C PRO A 138 17.07 -10.63 3.49
N ARG A 139 17.06 -9.52 4.22
CA ARG A 139 18.17 -8.57 4.17
C ARG A 139 19.47 -9.23 4.57
N ALA A 140 20.57 -8.81 3.93
CA ALA A 140 21.91 -9.25 4.32
C ALA A 140 22.26 -8.82 5.75
N VAL A 141 21.81 -7.64 6.15
CA VAL A 141 21.88 -7.15 7.54
C VAL A 141 20.44 -6.95 8.02
N PRO A 142 19.92 -7.85 8.88
CA PRO A 142 18.56 -7.74 9.40
C PRO A 142 18.36 -6.42 10.14
N ARG A 143 17.18 -5.81 9.98
CA ARG A 143 16.73 -4.63 10.73
C ARG A 143 15.61 -5.03 11.67
N GLU A 144 15.41 -4.24 12.71
CA GLU A 144 14.26 -4.41 13.60
C GLU A 144 12.95 -4.34 12.81
N GLY A 145 12.05 -5.29 13.06
CA GLY A 145 10.78 -5.41 12.34
C GLY A 145 10.83 -6.24 11.06
N ASP A 146 12.02 -6.65 10.56
CA ASP A 146 12.13 -7.53 9.40
C ASP A 146 11.50 -8.90 9.67
N ILE A 147 10.66 -9.36 8.75
CA ILE A 147 9.97 -10.64 8.84
C ILE A 147 10.36 -11.51 7.63
N HIS A 148 10.81 -12.74 7.90
CA HIS A 148 11.00 -13.71 6.84
C HIS A 148 9.70 -14.46 6.58
N GLY A 149 9.16 -14.32 5.36
CA GLY A 149 7.91 -14.95 4.98
C GLY A 149 6.98 -14.04 4.19
N ARG A 150 5.76 -14.53 3.98
CA ARG A 150 4.69 -13.77 3.32
C ARG A 150 3.95 -12.89 4.34
N VAL A 151 3.25 -11.88 3.84
CA VAL A 151 2.47 -10.94 4.65
C VAL A 151 1.42 -11.62 5.54
N GLN A 152 0.88 -12.76 5.13
CA GLN A 152 -0.11 -13.51 5.92
C GLN A 152 0.49 -14.02 7.25
N VAL A 153 1.78 -14.38 7.26
CA VAL A 153 2.49 -14.83 8.47
C VAL A 153 2.59 -13.68 9.47
N ALA A 154 3.03 -12.52 9.01
CA ALA A 154 3.12 -11.30 9.81
C ALA A 154 1.74 -10.87 10.33
N LEU A 155 0.74 -10.87 9.45
CA LEU A 155 -0.63 -10.51 9.80
C LEU A 155 -1.21 -11.43 10.88
N ALA A 156 -1.04 -12.74 10.75
CA ALA A 156 -1.50 -13.70 11.75
C ALA A 156 -0.84 -13.50 13.12
N ALA A 157 0.47 -13.15 13.13
CA ALA A 157 1.20 -12.86 14.36
C ALA A 157 0.68 -11.59 15.08
N LEU A 158 0.12 -10.64 14.36
CA LEU A 158 -0.53 -9.44 14.91
C LEU A 158 -1.90 -9.74 15.55
N LYS A 159 -2.41 -10.96 15.40
CA LYS A 159 -3.69 -11.41 15.96
C LYS A 159 -4.82 -10.42 15.65
N PRO A 160 -5.30 -10.36 14.39
CA PRO A 160 -6.38 -9.47 14.02
C PRO A 160 -7.61 -9.66 14.91
N ASP A 161 -8.20 -8.54 15.34
CA ASP A 161 -9.35 -8.49 16.23
C ASP A 161 -10.59 -7.97 15.47
N PRO A 162 -11.61 -8.81 15.23
CA PRO A 162 -12.82 -8.42 14.52
C PRO A 162 -13.57 -7.23 15.13
N ALA A 163 -13.40 -6.99 16.43
CA ALA A 163 -14.09 -5.90 17.13
C ALA A 163 -13.40 -4.54 16.91
N ASN A 164 -12.08 -4.53 16.71
CA ASN A 164 -11.29 -3.32 16.74
C ASN A 164 -10.55 -2.99 15.44
N ASP A 165 -10.39 -3.98 14.55
CA ASP A 165 -9.56 -3.83 13.37
C ASP A 165 -10.35 -3.52 12.09
N ILE A 166 -9.71 -2.78 11.21
CA ILE A 166 -10.07 -2.63 9.81
C ILE A 166 -8.86 -2.94 8.95
N ALA A 167 -9.04 -3.70 7.87
CA ALA A 167 -7.96 -4.08 6.98
C ALA A 167 -8.09 -3.42 5.61
N TYR A 168 -6.95 -3.02 5.08
CA TYR A 168 -6.78 -2.52 3.72
C TYR A 168 -5.78 -3.42 3.00
N LEU A 169 -6.18 -4.01 1.89
CA LEU A 169 -5.37 -4.96 1.13
C LEU A 169 -5.14 -4.42 -0.28
N CYS A 170 -3.88 -4.22 -0.67
CA CYS A 170 -3.55 -3.67 -1.98
C CYS A 170 -2.34 -4.34 -2.63
N GLY A 171 -2.43 -4.67 -3.92
CA GLY A 171 -1.34 -5.22 -4.71
C GLY A 171 -1.70 -6.48 -5.48
N ASN A 172 -0.81 -7.49 -5.44
CA ASN A 172 -0.99 -8.74 -6.18
C ASN A 172 -2.34 -9.40 -5.87
N PRO A 173 -3.12 -9.82 -6.89
CA PRO A 173 -4.45 -10.41 -6.71
C PRO A 173 -4.48 -11.62 -5.77
N ASP A 174 -3.50 -12.53 -5.91
CA ASP A 174 -3.44 -13.75 -5.07
C ASP A 174 -3.19 -13.37 -3.60
N MET A 175 -2.28 -12.43 -3.35
CA MET A 175 -2.03 -11.92 -1.99
C MET A 175 -3.29 -11.31 -1.40
N VAL A 176 -4.02 -10.51 -2.17
CA VAL A 176 -5.27 -9.87 -1.71
C VAL A 176 -6.32 -10.92 -1.37
N ASP A 177 -6.49 -11.95 -2.21
CA ASP A 177 -7.48 -13.00 -1.99
C ASP A 177 -7.11 -13.92 -0.82
N GLU A 178 -5.88 -14.38 -0.75
CA GLU A 178 -5.39 -15.21 0.36
C GLU A 178 -5.53 -14.46 1.71
N THR A 179 -5.15 -13.19 1.74
CA THR A 179 -5.24 -12.36 2.96
C THR A 179 -6.68 -12.08 3.35
N PHE A 180 -7.57 -11.82 2.37
CA PHE A 180 -8.99 -11.65 2.61
C PHE A 180 -9.61 -12.90 3.23
N ASN A 181 -9.31 -14.08 2.68
CA ASN A 181 -9.82 -15.35 3.19
C ASN A 181 -9.34 -15.61 4.62
N LEU A 182 -8.05 -15.37 4.90
CA LEU A 182 -7.50 -15.46 6.25
C LEU A 182 -8.24 -14.55 7.24
N LEU A 183 -8.46 -13.28 6.90
CA LEU A 183 -9.15 -12.33 7.75
C LEU A 183 -10.62 -12.73 7.98
N LYS A 184 -11.28 -13.26 6.94
CA LYS A 184 -12.64 -13.79 7.04
C LYS A 184 -12.72 -15.02 7.96
N GLU A 185 -11.76 -15.92 7.89
CA GLU A 185 -11.66 -17.09 8.78
C GLU A 185 -11.44 -16.68 10.24
N ILE A 186 -10.68 -15.60 10.47
CA ILE A 186 -10.49 -15.01 11.81
C ILE A 186 -11.79 -14.34 12.31
N GLY A 187 -12.72 -14.03 11.40
CA GLY A 187 -14.03 -13.44 11.74
C GLY A 187 -14.14 -11.94 11.44
N LEU A 188 -13.18 -11.31 10.73
CA LEU A 188 -13.35 -9.92 10.33
C LEU A 188 -14.57 -9.77 9.40
N PRO A 189 -15.49 -8.86 9.69
CA PRO A 189 -16.63 -8.57 8.82
C PRO A 189 -16.17 -8.08 7.44
N VAL A 190 -16.81 -8.55 6.37
CA VAL A 190 -16.47 -8.16 4.99
C VAL A 190 -16.40 -6.63 4.79
N PRO A 191 -17.30 -5.81 5.37
CA PRO A 191 -17.20 -4.35 5.26
C PRO A 191 -15.95 -3.73 5.92
N GLN A 192 -15.30 -4.45 6.84
CA GLN A 192 -14.04 -4.04 7.47
C GLN A 192 -12.81 -4.50 6.69
N VAL A 193 -12.97 -5.09 5.50
CA VAL A 193 -11.85 -5.48 4.64
C VAL A 193 -11.97 -4.78 3.28
N ARG A 194 -11.22 -3.69 3.11
CA ARG A 194 -11.15 -2.94 1.85
C ARG A 194 -10.05 -3.52 0.98
N ARG A 195 -10.32 -3.63 -0.33
CA ARG A 195 -9.43 -4.34 -1.26
C ARG A 195 -9.27 -3.60 -2.57
N GLU A 196 -8.04 -3.55 -3.05
CA GLU A 196 -7.70 -3.12 -4.39
C GLU A 196 -6.67 -4.09 -5.00
N LYS A 197 -7.03 -4.69 -6.13
CA LYS A 197 -6.17 -5.65 -6.84
C LYS A 197 -5.48 -4.98 -8.01
N TYR A 198 -4.17 -5.10 -8.08
CA TYR A 198 -3.40 -4.62 -9.22
C TYR A 198 -3.27 -5.73 -10.26
N ILE A 199 -4.12 -5.66 -11.27
CA ILE A 199 -4.16 -6.65 -12.36
C ILE A 199 -3.25 -6.15 -13.48
N SER A 200 -2.15 -6.88 -13.73
CA SER A 200 -1.31 -6.66 -14.89
C SER A 200 -2.03 -7.22 -16.13
N SER A 201 -2.54 -6.34 -17.00
CA SER A 201 -3.05 -6.74 -18.32
C SER A 201 -1.93 -6.56 -19.36
N ARG A 202 -1.68 -7.62 -20.10
CA ARG A 202 -0.84 -7.57 -21.33
C ARG A 202 -1.54 -6.83 -22.43
#